data_aadd4bb0c47e6b180380af5d38ff4797
#
_entry.id   aadd4bb0c47e6b180380af5d38ff4797
#
_cell.length_a   1.000
_cell.length_b   1.000
_cell.length_c   1.000
_cell.angle_alpha   90.00
_cell.angle_beta   90.00
_cell.angle_gamma   90.00
#
_symmetry.space_group_name_H-M   'P 1'
#
loop_
_entity.id
_entity.type
_entity.pdbx_description
1 polymer ?
#
loop_
_entity_poly.entity_id
_entity_poly.type
_entity_poly.pdbx_seq_one_letter_code
_entity_poly.pdbx_strand_id
1 'polypeptide(L)'
;MRFQTSTHVHLVDVPPGTHKPSGQSAKNWGVGDRLPGAGRGMPDPGSRRKSSATGGMTLIELMTVLAILAIAGAVAVPHMLDWRHGMRLRAAANEIRNDFELARMRAVKENTDVTVQFDPAAGLYRVTYNDDGGNVVLVKSHTLPPGIQIATGDAAYTLDSYGHRAVFGSRGTASPGTLVLANSKGATRQIVINFLGRVDLRN
;
A
#
# COMPACT_ATOMS: atom_id res chain seq x y z
N MET A 1 -6.92 2.67 -51.13
CA MET A 1 -8.02 1.89 -50.52
C MET A 1 -8.01 2.13 -49.03
N ARG A 2 -9.02 2.86 -48.53
CA ARG A 2 -9.17 3.18 -47.11
C ARG A 2 -10.01 2.09 -46.47
N PHE A 3 -9.50 1.41 -45.45
CA PHE A 3 -10.34 0.59 -44.54
C PHE A 3 -10.52 1.39 -43.25
N GLN A 4 -11.74 1.90 -43.07
CA GLN A 4 -12.25 2.33 -41.76
C GLN A 4 -12.79 1.11 -41.03
N THR A 5 -12.20 0.75 -39.90
CA THR A 5 -12.81 -0.19 -38.96
C THR A 5 -13.41 0.61 -37.81
N SER A 6 -14.73 0.71 -37.81
CA SER A 6 -15.57 1.26 -36.76
C SER A 6 -15.61 0.27 -35.60
N THR A 7 -15.05 0.65 -34.44
CA THR A 7 -15.18 -0.13 -33.21
C THR A 7 -16.45 0.30 -32.49
N HIS A 8 -17.49 -0.50 -32.57
CA HIS A 8 -18.71 -0.37 -31.74
C HIS A 8 -18.38 -0.75 -30.30
N VAL A 9 -18.40 0.23 -29.41
CA VAL A 9 -18.42 -0.01 -27.96
C VAL A 9 -19.85 -0.31 -27.56
N HIS A 10 -20.10 -1.54 -27.13
CA HIS A 10 -21.38 -1.96 -26.56
C HIS A 10 -21.42 -1.53 -25.09
N LEU A 11 -22.18 -0.47 -24.82
CA LEU A 11 -22.49 -0.04 -23.46
C LEU A 11 -23.55 -1.01 -22.91
N VAL A 12 -23.19 -1.78 -21.89
CA VAL A 12 -24.13 -2.60 -21.12
C VAL A 12 -24.80 -1.70 -20.11
N ASP A 13 -26.07 -1.46 -20.33
CA ASP A 13 -26.96 -0.69 -19.45
C ASP A 13 -27.31 -1.55 -18.22
N VAL A 14 -26.91 -1.10 -17.03
CA VAL A 14 -27.24 -1.73 -15.75
C VAL A 14 -28.40 -0.96 -15.14
N PRO A 15 -29.58 -1.58 -14.94
CA PRO A 15 -30.73 -0.92 -14.35
C PRO A 15 -30.51 -0.67 -12.83
N PRO A 16 -31.00 0.48 -12.30
CA PRO A 16 -30.87 0.77 -10.87
C PRO A 16 -31.81 -0.10 -10.03
N GLY A 17 -31.24 -0.88 -9.14
CA GLY A 17 -31.95 -1.67 -8.15
C GLY A 17 -32.68 -0.78 -7.14
N THR A 18 -34.01 -0.82 -7.18
CA THR A 18 -34.89 -0.19 -6.20
C THR A 18 -34.87 -0.98 -4.88
N HIS A 19 -34.18 -0.46 -3.88
CA HIS A 19 -34.28 -0.94 -2.51
C HIS A 19 -35.53 -0.30 -1.85
N LYS A 20 -36.54 -1.13 -1.61
CA LYS A 20 -37.75 -0.82 -0.86
C LYS A 20 -37.44 -1.03 0.64
N PRO A 21 -37.62 -0.07 1.52
CA PRO A 21 -37.55 -0.32 2.95
C PRO A 21 -38.84 -0.97 3.45
N SER A 22 -38.72 -2.16 4.00
CA SER A 22 -39.75 -2.92 4.67
C SER A 22 -40.16 -2.25 5.97
N GLY A 23 -41.51 -2.16 6.14
CA GLY A 23 -42.23 -1.51 7.17
C GLY A 23 -41.84 -1.84 8.62
N GLN A 24 -41.83 -0.82 9.43
CA GLN A 24 -41.92 -0.94 10.88
C GLN A 24 -43.39 -0.85 11.29
N SER A 25 -43.85 -1.98 11.83
CA SER A 25 -45.14 -2.13 12.49
C SER A 25 -45.21 -1.26 13.75
N ALA A 26 -46.06 -0.24 13.72
CA ALA A 26 -46.45 0.49 14.91
C ALA A 26 -47.39 -0.40 15.75
N LYS A 27 -46.94 -0.87 16.88
CA LYS A 27 -47.82 -1.44 17.91
C LYS A 27 -48.35 -0.32 18.82
N ASN A 28 -49.58 0.05 18.53
CA ASN A 28 -50.41 0.89 19.32
C ASN A 28 -50.99 0.05 20.48
N TRP A 29 -50.73 0.40 21.73
CA TRP A 29 -51.40 -0.08 22.95
C TRP A 29 -51.75 1.15 23.76
N GLY A 30 -52.95 1.50 23.78
CA GLY A 30 -53.96 1.01 24.66
C GLY A 30 -54.29 2.10 25.67
N VAL A 31 -55.41 2.77 25.38
CA VAL A 31 -56.11 3.71 26.27
C VAL A 31 -56.54 2.94 27.51
N GLY A 32 -56.26 3.46 28.66
CA GLY A 32 -56.70 2.96 29.97
C GLY A 32 -56.84 4.12 30.96
N ASP A 33 -58.01 4.64 31.02
CA ASP A 33 -58.79 5.16 32.14
C ASP A 33 -58.15 5.98 33.28
N ARG A 34 -58.76 7.15 33.38
CA ARG A 34 -58.75 8.10 34.51
C ARG A 34 -59.13 7.48 35.83
N LEU A 35 -58.43 7.87 36.88
CA LEU A 35 -59.02 8.09 38.20
C LEU A 35 -58.47 9.40 38.80
N PRO A 36 -59.33 10.27 39.33
CA PRO A 36 -58.91 11.48 40.03
C PRO A 36 -58.69 11.12 41.51
N GLY A 37 -57.48 11.14 41.94
CA GLY A 37 -57.08 10.95 43.34
C GLY A 37 -56.25 12.13 43.81
N ALA A 38 -56.84 13.00 44.59
CA ALA A 38 -56.17 14.07 45.29
C ALA A 38 -55.21 13.50 46.33
N GLY A 39 -53.91 13.56 46.04
CA GLY A 39 -52.85 13.32 46.99
C GLY A 39 -51.94 14.53 47.07
N ARG A 40 -52.06 15.30 48.14
CA ARG A 40 -51.05 16.33 48.48
C ARG A 40 -49.76 15.59 48.77
N GLY A 41 -48.91 15.49 47.75
CA GLY A 41 -47.55 15.02 47.90
C GLY A 41 -46.66 16.14 48.47
N MET A 42 -46.13 15.91 49.64
CA MET A 42 -45.04 16.70 50.19
C MET A 42 -43.92 16.87 49.18
N PRO A 43 -43.27 18.03 49.13
CA PRO A 43 -42.05 18.20 48.34
C PRO A 43 -40.98 17.31 48.96
N ASP A 44 -40.47 16.38 48.14
CA ASP A 44 -39.33 15.53 48.47
C ASP A 44 -38.04 16.41 48.62
N PRO A 45 -37.43 16.53 49.82
CA PRO A 45 -36.26 17.38 50.02
C PRO A 45 -34.96 16.70 49.61
N GLY A 46 -35.02 15.73 48.72
CA GLY A 46 -33.90 14.83 48.44
C GLY A 46 -33.32 14.83 47.03
N SER A 47 -33.83 15.54 46.06
CA SER A 47 -33.19 15.61 44.77
C SER A 47 -31.96 16.54 44.77
N ARG A 48 -30.87 16.04 45.40
CA ARG A 48 -29.53 16.56 45.13
C ARG A 48 -29.31 16.44 43.61
N ARG A 49 -29.61 17.49 42.87
CA ARG A 49 -29.03 17.66 41.52
C ARG A 49 -27.54 17.52 41.69
N LYS A 50 -27.00 16.36 41.30
CA LYS A 50 -25.58 16.26 41.00
C LYS A 50 -25.32 17.29 39.90
N SER A 51 -24.92 18.49 40.27
CA SER A 51 -24.31 19.42 39.36
C SER A 51 -23.07 18.69 38.87
N SER A 52 -23.13 18.19 37.67
CA SER A 52 -21.92 17.83 36.93
C SER A 52 -21.14 19.15 36.84
N ALA A 53 -20.20 19.30 37.76
CA ALA A 53 -19.22 20.36 37.68
C ALA A 53 -18.48 20.16 36.36
N THR A 54 -18.84 20.93 35.36
CA THR A 54 -18.04 21.13 34.16
C THR A 54 -16.81 21.89 34.65
N GLY A 55 -15.86 21.16 35.24
CA GLY A 55 -14.60 21.71 35.69
C GLY A 55 -13.89 22.26 34.47
N GLY A 56 -13.82 23.57 34.36
CA GLY A 56 -12.96 24.23 33.39
C GLY A 56 -11.52 23.79 33.65
N MET A 57 -10.82 23.38 32.60
CA MET A 57 -9.42 22.98 32.65
C MET A 57 -8.56 24.18 33.12
N THR A 58 -7.73 23.98 34.12
CA THR A 58 -6.85 25.06 34.58
C THR A 58 -5.70 25.27 33.60
N LEU A 59 -5.19 26.50 33.51
CA LEU A 59 -4.05 26.81 32.63
C LEU A 59 -2.84 25.92 32.95
N ILE A 60 -2.59 25.66 34.25
CA ILE A 60 -1.47 24.81 34.68
C ILE A 60 -1.68 23.33 34.25
N GLU A 61 -2.91 22.83 34.26
CA GLU A 61 -3.22 21.49 33.81
C GLU A 61 -2.95 21.35 32.30
N LEU A 62 -3.35 22.35 31.49
CA LEU A 62 -3.05 22.38 30.06
C LEU A 62 -1.55 22.41 29.80
N MET A 63 -0.79 23.25 30.56
CA MET A 63 0.67 23.30 30.41
C MET A 63 1.32 21.95 30.77
N THR A 64 0.82 21.28 31.81
CA THR A 64 1.34 19.97 32.23
C THR A 64 1.09 18.93 31.16
N VAL A 65 -0.11 18.88 30.59
CA VAL A 65 -0.44 17.97 29.49
C VAL A 65 0.44 18.22 28.27
N LEU A 66 0.64 19.47 27.88
CA LEU A 66 1.51 19.84 26.77
C LEU A 66 2.97 19.43 27.03
N ALA A 67 3.47 19.59 28.26
CA ALA A 67 4.81 19.16 28.64
C ALA A 67 4.98 17.63 28.52
N ILE A 68 4.00 16.85 28.98
CA ILE A 68 4.00 15.38 28.86
C ILE A 68 3.97 14.98 27.37
N LEU A 69 3.10 15.60 26.56
CA LEU A 69 3.01 15.32 25.14
C LEU A 69 4.31 15.68 24.39
N ALA A 70 4.98 16.77 24.77
CA ALA A 70 6.27 17.15 24.19
C ALA A 70 7.35 16.09 24.48
N ILE A 71 7.42 15.58 25.71
CA ILE A 71 8.39 14.53 26.08
C ILE A 71 8.06 13.22 25.33
N ALA A 72 6.79 12.82 25.30
CA ALA A 72 6.36 11.64 24.58
C ALA A 72 6.64 11.74 23.06
N GLY A 73 6.40 12.90 22.47
CA GLY A 73 6.70 13.20 21.07
C GLY A 73 8.19 13.13 20.74
N ALA A 74 9.03 13.63 21.63
CA ALA A 74 10.49 13.60 21.44
C ALA A 74 11.05 12.18 21.32
N VAL A 75 10.43 11.20 21.98
CA VAL A 75 10.81 9.78 21.88
C VAL A 75 10.14 9.09 20.68
N ALA A 76 8.88 9.40 20.40
CA ALA A 76 8.10 8.72 19.37
C ALA A 76 8.57 9.06 17.93
N VAL A 77 8.94 10.32 17.68
CA VAL A 77 9.31 10.79 16.34
C VAL A 77 10.51 10.04 15.74
N PRO A 78 11.66 9.86 16.43
CA PRO A 78 12.80 9.13 15.84
C PRO A 78 12.46 7.69 15.49
N HIS A 79 11.72 6.97 16.34
CA HIS A 79 11.28 5.61 16.04
C HIS A 79 10.40 5.53 14.78
N MET A 80 9.53 6.50 14.58
CA MET A 80 8.69 6.56 13.39
C MET A 80 9.49 6.76 12.10
N LEU A 81 10.56 7.55 12.16
CA LEU A 81 11.44 7.78 11.01
C LEU A 81 12.17 6.50 10.59
N ASP A 82 12.73 5.74 11.55
CA ASP A 82 13.42 4.48 11.28
C ASP A 82 12.47 3.43 10.69
N TRP A 83 11.27 3.33 11.22
CA TRP A 83 10.24 2.44 10.68
C TRP A 83 9.89 2.78 9.20
N ARG A 84 9.80 4.08 8.86
CA ARG A 84 9.54 4.54 7.47
C ARG A 84 10.63 4.11 6.50
N HIS A 85 11.91 4.14 6.90
CA HIS A 85 13.02 3.68 6.04
C HIS A 85 12.91 2.18 5.74
N GLY A 86 12.56 1.37 6.74
CA GLY A 86 12.32 -0.07 6.55
C GLY A 86 11.12 -0.36 5.64
N MET A 87 10.04 0.40 5.78
CA MET A 87 8.84 0.26 4.93
C MET A 87 9.13 0.61 3.47
N ARG A 88 9.90 1.68 3.20
CA ARG A 88 10.29 2.05 1.83
C ARG A 88 11.14 0.96 1.17
N LEU A 89 12.09 0.37 1.91
CA LEU A 89 12.91 -0.73 1.38
C LEU A 89 12.05 -1.95 1.02
N ARG A 90 11.09 -2.31 1.88
CA ARG A 90 10.15 -3.41 1.60
C ARG A 90 9.27 -3.12 0.39
N ALA A 91 8.76 -1.90 0.29
CA ALA A 91 7.92 -1.49 -0.83
C ALA A 91 8.70 -1.55 -2.16
N ALA A 92 9.92 -1.01 -2.20
CA ALA A 92 10.78 -1.07 -3.37
C ALA A 92 11.13 -2.52 -3.78
N ALA A 93 11.44 -3.38 -2.82
CA ALA A 93 11.73 -4.78 -3.10
C ALA A 93 10.51 -5.53 -3.65
N ASN A 94 9.32 -5.28 -3.09
CA ASN A 94 8.07 -5.87 -3.59
C ASN A 94 7.72 -5.36 -5.00
N GLU A 95 7.95 -4.08 -5.27
CA GLU A 95 7.72 -3.49 -6.59
C GLU A 95 8.59 -4.15 -7.65
N ILE A 96 9.90 -4.25 -7.42
CA ILE A 96 10.83 -4.92 -8.33
C ILE A 96 10.46 -6.40 -8.52
N ARG A 97 10.08 -7.09 -7.44
CA ARG A 97 9.59 -8.46 -7.54
C ARG A 97 8.39 -8.56 -8.47
N ASN A 98 7.40 -7.68 -8.31
CA ASN A 98 6.22 -7.66 -9.17
C ASN A 98 6.60 -7.38 -10.64
N ASP A 99 7.56 -6.47 -10.87
CA ASP A 99 8.04 -6.18 -12.22
C ASP A 99 8.80 -7.35 -12.84
N PHE A 100 9.52 -8.15 -12.07
CA PHE A 100 10.11 -9.40 -12.54
C PHE A 100 9.05 -10.43 -12.94
N GLU A 101 7.98 -10.57 -12.14
CA GLU A 101 6.88 -11.47 -12.50
C GLU A 101 6.15 -10.98 -13.77
N LEU A 102 5.93 -9.67 -13.91
CA LEU A 102 5.38 -9.07 -15.12
C LEU A 102 6.30 -9.28 -16.33
N ALA A 103 7.60 -9.10 -16.18
CA ALA A 103 8.60 -9.34 -17.22
C ALA A 103 8.56 -10.80 -17.68
N ARG A 104 8.51 -11.75 -16.74
CA ARG A 104 8.37 -13.17 -17.01
C ARG A 104 7.09 -13.51 -17.77
N MET A 105 5.94 -12.99 -17.30
CA MET A 105 4.65 -13.22 -17.99
C MET A 105 4.66 -12.63 -19.40
N ARG A 106 5.28 -11.47 -19.58
CA ARG A 106 5.41 -10.85 -20.89
C ARG A 106 6.32 -11.62 -21.81
N ALA A 107 7.45 -12.12 -21.31
CA ALA A 107 8.36 -12.96 -22.09
C ALA A 107 7.65 -14.18 -22.67
N VAL A 108 6.84 -14.84 -21.87
CA VAL A 108 6.03 -16.00 -22.32
C VAL A 108 4.94 -15.58 -23.30
N LYS A 109 4.24 -14.47 -23.03
CA LYS A 109 3.12 -14.01 -23.87
C LYS A 109 3.59 -13.56 -25.24
N GLU A 110 4.64 -12.77 -25.31
CA GLU A 110 5.18 -12.22 -26.55
C GLU A 110 6.18 -13.17 -27.24
N ASN A 111 6.43 -14.35 -26.64
CA ASN A 111 7.40 -15.35 -27.08
C ASN A 111 8.79 -14.76 -27.39
N THR A 112 9.23 -13.83 -26.57
CA THR A 112 10.52 -13.11 -26.71
C THR A 112 11.21 -12.98 -25.37
N ASP A 113 12.52 -12.64 -25.39
CA ASP A 113 13.24 -12.37 -24.18
C ASP A 113 12.93 -10.97 -23.66
N VAL A 114 12.61 -10.85 -22.36
CA VAL A 114 12.41 -9.57 -21.67
C VAL A 114 13.57 -9.34 -20.73
N THR A 115 14.21 -8.19 -20.88
CA THR A 115 15.35 -7.78 -20.07
C THR A 115 14.95 -6.70 -19.08
N VAL A 116 15.31 -6.90 -17.82
CA VAL A 116 15.24 -5.88 -16.77
C VAL A 116 16.65 -5.39 -16.50
N GLN A 117 16.98 -4.21 -17.00
CA GLN A 117 18.28 -3.57 -16.87
C GLN A 117 18.28 -2.58 -15.71
N PHE A 118 19.23 -2.74 -14.80
CA PHE A 118 19.42 -1.84 -13.66
C PHE A 118 20.54 -0.84 -13.96
N ASP A 119 20.35 0.39 -13.48
CA ASP A 119 21.37 1.43 -13.47
C ASP A 119 21.62 1.83 -12.00
N PRO A 120 22.61 1.24 -11.34
CA PRO A 120 22.91 1.53 -9.94
C PRO A 120 23.32 2.99 -9.71
N ALA A 121 23.98 3.62 -10.67
CA ALA A 121 24.45 5.00 -10.55
C ALA A 121 23.29 6.00 -10.63
N ALA A 122 22.35 5.75 -11.53
CA ALA A 122 21.15 6.59 -11.69
C ALA A 122 20.03 6.21 -10.71
N GLY A 123 20.13 5.07 -10.00
CA GLY A 123 19.08 4.57 -9.11
C GLY A 123 17.77 4.25 -9.82
N LEU A 124 17.84 3.71 -11.03
CA LEU A 124 16.68 3.35 -11.84
C LEU A 124 16.83 1.97 -12.47
N TYR A 125 15.72 1.41 -12.94
CA TYR A 125 15.72 0.23 -13.80
C TYR A 125 14.74 0.38 -14.96
N ARG A 126 15.00 -0.36 -16.04
CA ARG A 126 14.18 -0.37 -17.25
C ARG A 126 13.81 -1.80 -17.60
N VAL A 127 12.58 -1.99 -18.02
CA VAL A 127 12.09 -3.24 -18.57
C VAL A 127 11.95 -3.08 -20.07
N THR A 128 12.66 -3.91 -20.84
CA THR A 128 12.70 -3.84 -22.30
C THR A 128 12.54 -5.24 -22.89
N TYR A 129 12.05 -5.32 -24.13
CA TYR A 129 12.09 -6.52 -24.94
C TYR A 129 12.39 -6.15 -26.41
N ASN A 130 12.77 -7.12 -27.21
CA ASN A 130 12.91 -6.95 -28.65
C ASN A 130 11.60 -7.35 -29.33
N ASP A 131 11.10 -6.49 -30.23
CA ASP A 131 9.97 -6.83 -31.11
C ASP A 131 10.39 -7.77 -32.25
N ASP A 132 9.44 -8.23 -33.05
CA ASP A 132 9.69 -9.10 -34.22
C ASP A 132 10.61 -8.46 -35.25
N GLY A 133 10.75 -7.14 -35.27
CA GLY A 133 11.66 -6.37 -36.11
C GLY A 133 13.05 -6.21 -35.52
N GLY A 134 13.32 -6.73 -34.31
CA GLY A 134 14.58 -6.57 -33.59
C GLY A 134 14.77 -5.23 -32.90
N ASN A 135 13.73 -4.39 -32.83
CA ASN A 135 13.80 -3.11 -32.16
C ASN A 135 13.60 -3.28 -30.64
N VAL A 136 14.36 -2.51 -29.85
CA VAL A 136 14.21 -2.49 -28.39
C VAL A 136 12.99 -1.67 -28.01
N VAL A 137 12.00 -2.32 -27.43
CA VAL A 137 10.79 -1.68 -26.92
C VAL A 137 10.89 -1.48 -25.41
N LEU A 138 10.76 -0.23 -24.98
CA LEU A 138 10.70 0.10 -23.55
C LEU A 138 9.29 -0.14 -23.02
N VAL A 139 9.18 -1.05 -22.07
CA VAL A 139 7.90 -1.38 -21.38
C VAL A 139 7.67 -0.44 -20.21
N LYS A 140 8.69 -0.31 -19.36
CA LYS A 140 8.64 0.45 -18.12
C LYS A 140 10.01 1.01 -17.79
N SER A 141 10.04 2.22 -17.26
CA SER A 141 11.21 2.80 -16.59
C SER A 141 10.76 3.25 -15.20
N HIS A 142 11.49 2.85 -14.17
CA HIS A 142 11.16 3.19 -12.80
C HIS A 142 12.39 3.66 -12.04
N THR A 143 12.22 4.76 -11.28
CA THR A 143 13.26 5.29 -10.39
C THR A 143 13.03 4.80 -8.97
N LEU A 144 14.07 4.32 -8.33
CA LEU A 144 14.00 3.87 -6.94
C LEU A 144 13.59 5.00 -5.99
N PRO A 145 12.84 4.71 -4.94
CA PRO A 145 12.45 5.71 -3.95
C PRO A 145 13.67 6.35 -3.28
N PRO A 146 13.56 7.63 -2.83
CA PRO A 146 14.64 8.32 -2.16
C PRO A 146 15.17 7.55 -0.94
N GLY A 147 16.50 7.40 -0.85
CA GLY A 147 17.19 6.67 0.20
C GLY A 147 17.23 5.16 0.02
N ILE A 148 16.82 4.64 -1.14
CA ILE A 148 17.01 3.24 -1.54
C ILE A 148 18.01 3.22 -2.70
N GLN A 149 18.97 2.32 -2.63
CA GLN A 149 20.01 2.14 -3.65
C GLN A 149 20.26 0.65 -3.91
N ILE A 150 20.84 0.36 -5.07
CA ILE A 150 21.32 -0.98 -5.43
C ILE A 150 22.68 -1.14 -4.80
N ALA A 151 22.84 -2.14 -3.93
CA ALA A 151 24.09 -2.41 -3.19
C ALA A 151 25.02 -3.29 -4.04
N THR A 152 25.66 -2.72 -5.04
CA THR A 152 26.57 -3.42 -5.97
C THR A 152 27.85 -3.92 -5.29
N GLY A 153 28.22 -3.37 -4.13
CA GLY A 153 29.37 -3.82 -3.33
C GLY A 153 29.05 -4.94 -2.35
N ASP A 154 27.80 -5.40 -2.26
CA ASP A 154 27.41 -6.52 -1.42
C ASP A 154 27.83 -7.85 -2.07
N ALA A 155 28.45 -8.75 -1.30
CA ALA A 155 28.90 -10.05 -1.78
C ALA A 155 27.74 -10.94 -2.31
N ALA A 156 26.50 -10.70 -1.85
CA ALA A 156 25.32 -11.39 -2.33
C ALA A 156 24.80 -10.85 -3.68
N TYR A 157 25.27 -9.68 -4.13
CA TYR A 157 24.87 -9.10 -5.40
C TYR A 157 25.56 -9.82 -6.56
N THR A 158 24.81 -10.56 -7.37
CA THR A 158 25.35 -11.38 -8.46
C THR A 158 24.94 -10.96 -9.86
N LEU A 159 23.99 -10.02 -9.99
CA LEU A 159 23.58 -9.50 -11.31
C LEU A 159 24.69 -8.70 -12.01
N ASP A 160 25.75 -8.34 -11.29
CA ASP A 160 26.93 -7.67 -11.83
C ASP A 160 27.58 -8.49 -12.95
N SER A 161 27.69 -9.80 -12.77
CA SER A 161 28.24 -10.74 -13.76
C SER A 161 27.50 -10.75 -15.09
N TYR A 162 26.26 -10.22 -15.11
CA TYR A 162 25.41 -10.08 -16.31
C TYR A 162 25.22 -8.63 -16.74
N GLY A 163 26.09 -7.70 -16.29
CA GLY A 163 25.99 -6.27 -16.61
C GLY A 163 24.76 -5.62 -16.00
N HIS A 164 24.46 -5.90 -14.74
CA HIS A 164 23.34 -5.36 -13.96
C HIS A 164 21.95 -5.65 -14.60
N ARG A 165 21.76 -6.81 -15.18
CA ARG A 165 20.51 -7.16 -15.84
C ARG A 165 20.00 -8.54 -15.44
N ALA A 166 18.68 -8.69 -15.45
CA ALA A 166 17.97 -9.95 -15.37
C ALA A 166 17.23 -10.20 -16.70
N VAL A 167 17.41 -11.37 -17.29
CA VAL A 167 16.75 -11.72 -18.56
C VAL A 167 15.75 -12.84 -18.28
N PHE A 168 14.53 -12.65 -18.73
CA PHE A 168 13.42 -13.62 -18.68
C PHE A 168 13.16 -14.13 -20.07
N GLY A 169 13.31 -15.45 -20.27
CA GLY A 169 13.12 -16.08 -21.57
C GLY A 169 11.67 -16.43 -21.85
N SER A 170 11.36 -16.62 -23.14
CA SER A 170 10.03 -16.99 -23.65
C SER A 170 9.45 -18.28 -23.07
N ARG A 171 10.28 -19.17 -22.53
CA ARG A 171 9.85 -20.41 -21.84
C ARG A 171 9.55 -20.21 -20.36
N GLY A 172 9.57 -18.95 -19.84
CA GLY A 172 9.39 -18.66 -18.44
C GLY A 172 10.62 -18.89 -17.56
N THR A 173 11.78 -19.24 -18.17
CA THR A 173 13.09 -19.33 -17.50
C THR A 173 13.68 -17.94 -17.28
N ALA A 174 14.67 -17.81 -16.39
CA ALA A 174 15.39 -16.56 -16.19
C ALA A 174 16.89 -16.78 -15.99
N SER A 175 17.68 -15.74 -16.23
CA SER A 175 19.07 -15.70 -15.78
C SER A 175 19.09 -15.69 -14.25
N PRO A 176 19.70 -16.70 -13.59
CA PRO A 176 19.74 -16.73 -12.14
C PRO A 176 20.63 -15.60 -11.61
N GLY A 177 20.21 -14.98 -10.53
CA GLY A 177 20.97 -13.90 -9.94
C GLY A 177 20.30 -13.33 -8.69
N THR A 178 21.02 -12.50 -7.97
CA THR A 178 20.57 -11.83 -6.77
C THR A 178 20.76 -10.34 -6.93
N LEU A 179 19.68 -9.59 -6.75
CA LEU A 179 19.67 -8.14 -6.60
C LEU A 179 19.63 -7.79 -5.12
N VAL A 180 20.52 -6.91 -4.68
CA VAL A 180 20.54 -6.42 -3.31
C VAL A 180 20.16 -4.94 -3.28
N LEU A 181 19.15 -4.62 -2.50
CA LEU A 181 18.74 -3.26 -2.21
C LEU A 181 19.18 -2.87 -0.81
N ALA A 182 19.68 -1.66 -0.64
CA ALA A 182 20.04 -1.10 0.66
C ALA A 182 19.28 0.21 0.91
N ASN A 183 18.98 0.47 2.17
CA ASN A 183 18.48 1.78 2.57
C ASN A 183 19.62 2.64 3.16
N SER A 184 19.34 3.94 3.38
CA SER A 184 20.29 4.89 3.97
C SER A 184 20.72 4.56 5.41
N LYS A 185 20.11 3.56 6.06
CA LYS A 185 20.44 3.07 7.40
C LYS A 185 21.27 1.78 7.36
N GLY A 186 21.64 1.30 6.18
CA GLY A 186 22.43 0.06 6.02
C GLY A 186 21.60 -1.23 6.07
N ALA A 187 20.28 -1.18 6.23
CA ALA A 187 19.46 -2.38 6.12
C ALA A 187 19.36 -2.80 4.65
N THR A 188 19.49 -4.09 4.39
CA THR A 188 19.48 -4.67 3.05
C THR A 188 18.28 -5.59 2.83
N ARG A 189 17.95 -5.82 1.56
CA ARG A 189 16.99 -6.81 1.08
C ARG A 189 17.48 -7.44 -0.19
N GLN A 190 17.38 -8.76 -0.26
CA GLN A 190 17.81 -9.53 -1.41
C GLN A 190 16.60 -10.01 -2.19
N ILE A 191 16.68 -9.88 -3.52
CA ILE A 191 15.71 -10.41 -4.47
C ILE A 191 16.45 -11.46 -5.28
N VAL A 192 16.12 -12.73 -5.06
CA VAL A 192 16.79 -13.87 -5.67
C VAL A 192 15.97 -14.40 -6.83
N ILE A 193 16.56 -14.49 -7.99
CA ILE A 193 15.97 -15.07 -9.20
C ILE A 193 16.63 -16.42 -9.43
N ASN A 194 15.84 -17.47 -9.56
CA ASN A 194 16.35 -18.79 -9.94
C ASN A 194 16.20 -19.04 -11.45
N PHE A 195 16.83 -20.09 -11.96
CA PHE A 195 16.76 -20.46 -13.36
C PHE A 195 15.33 -20.74 -13.88
N LEU A 196 14.44 -21.20 -13.01
CA LEU A 196 13.03 -21.44 -13.36
C LEU A 196 12.20 -20.12 -13.41
N GLY A 197 12.84 -18.96 -13.30
CA GLY A 197 12.18 -17.68 -13.32
C GLY A 197 11.37 -17.35 -12.05
N ARG A 198 11.56 -18.13 -10.97
CA ARG A 198 10.94 -17.86 -9.68
C ARG A 198 11.72 -16.76 -8.96
N VAL A 199 10.99 -15.82 -8.36
CA VAL A 199 11.55 -14.67 -7.65
C VAL A 199 11.20 -14.77 -6.17
N ASP A 200 12.22 -14.87 -5.33
CA ASP A 200 12.09 -14.96 -3.88
C ASP A 200 12.71 -13.74 -3.20
N LEU A 201 12.06 -13.24 -2.14
CA LEU A 201 12.59 -12.18 -1.29
C LEU A 201 13.27 -12.79 -0.05
N ARG A 202 14.49 -12.31 0.24
CA ARG A 202 15.25 -12.71 1.44
C ARG A 202 15.62 -11.46 2.26
N ASN A 203 15.78 -11.66 3.54
CA ASN A 203 16.29 -10.64 4.48
C ASN A 203 17.81 -10.77 4.58
#